data_a13a4a230d5dbe2bed5b54aba48b2daf
#
_entry.id   a13a4a230d5dbe2bed5b54aba48b2daf
#
_cell.length_a   1.000
_cell.length_b   1.000
_cell.length_c   1.000
_cell.angle_alpha   90.00
_cell.angle_beta   90.00
_cell.angle_gamma   90.00
#
_symmetry.space_group_name_H-M   'P 1'
#
loop_
_entity.id
_entity.type
_entity.pdbx_description
1 polymer ?
#
loop_
_entity_poly.entity_id
_entity_poly.type
_entity_poly.pdbx_seq_one_letter_code
_entity_poly.pdbx_strand_id
1 'polypeptide(L)'
;MDKISVNKLVEEVKSNLPREIIVSIAQSCLNEKKDSQTTIKKFENEVYKYTLKVQKKVINCTGTLLHTNLGRAQTDINFNGESTNVEYDILNNRRGVRNKFLNESMNLLLGSEDVCFVNNNASSLYITLKTLKNIYGKKSLIISRGEIIEIGGSYRLPEIIQETGLKMVEVGTTNKTKITDYKKALKDNKDSLILKVHRSNFSIDGFVEEVNLKDLKS
;
A
#
# COMPACT_ATOMS: atom_id res chain seq x y z
N MET A 1 27.18 -46.40 -10.32
CA MET A 1 26.97 -44.99 -9.98
C MET A 1 25.65 -44.88 -9.23
N ASP A 2 25.67 -44.60 -7.94
CA ASP A 2 24.46 -44.49 -7.15
C ASP A 2 23.60 -43.35 -7.65
N LYS A 3 22.38 -43.68 -8.01
CA LYS A 3 21.39 -42.69 -8.44
C LYS A 3 20.98 -41.85 -7.24
N ILE A 4 21.33 -40.57 -7.25
CA ILE A 4 20.90 -39.62 -6.20
C ILE A 4 19.39 -39.46 -6.28
N SER A 5 18.74 -39.57 -5.13
CA SER A 5 17.30 -39.37 -5.00
C SER A 5 16.99 -37.98 -4.39
N VAL A 6 15.77 -37.49 -4.63
CA VAL A 6 15.24 -36.25 -4.00
C VAL A 6 15.37 -36.32 -2.47
N ASN A 7 14.99 -37.46 -1.89
CA ASN A 7 15.02 -37.60 -0.42
C ASN A 7 16.44 -37.49 0.12
N LYS A 8 17.44 -38.10 -0.54
CA LYS A 8 18.83 -38.00 -0.11
C LYS A 8 19.34 -36.57 -0.13
N LEU A 9 19.07 -35.80 -1.19
CA LEU A 9 19.43 -34.38 -1.26
C LEU A 9 18.76 -33.53 -0.15
N VAL A 10 17.49 -33.79 0.11
CA VAL A 10 16.71 -33.03 1.12
C VAL A 10 17.18 -33.34 2.54
N GLU A 11 17.57 -34.57 2.84
CA GLU A 11 18.03 -34.97 4.17
C GLU A 11 19.47 -34.49 4.48
N GLU A 12 20.31 -34.36 3.48
CA GLU A 12 21.70 -33.95 3.65
C GLU A 12 21.89 -32.42 3.73
N VAL A 13 20.91 -31.63 3.22
CA VAL A 13 21.03 -30.17 3.22
C VAL A 13 20.58 -29.52 4.55
N LYS A 14 21.45 -28.71 5.14
CA LYS A 14 21.11 -27.88 6.32
C LYS A 14 20.49 -26.55 5.86
N SER A 15 19.18 -26.42 5.96
CA SER A 15 18.47 -25.21 5.57
C SER A 15 17.22 -24.99 6.44
N ASN A 16 16.89 -23.72 6.71
CA ASN A 16 15.66 -23.31 7.39
C ASN A 16 14.50 -23.05 6.41
N LEU A 17 14.66 -23.36 5.13
CA LEU A 17 13.58 -23.26 4.16
C LEU A 17 12.52 -24.33 4.40
N PRO A 18 11.24 -24.07 4.10
CA PRO A 18 10.20 -25.10 4.08
C PRO A 18 10.60 -26.30 3.24
N ARG A 19 10.29 -27.51 3.73
CA ARG A 19 10.65 -28.77 3.07
C ARG A 19 10.18 -28.83 1.61
N GLU A 20 9.00 -28.31 1.33
CA GLU A 20 8.39 -28.28 0.00
C GLU A 20 9.24 -27.48 -1.00
N ILE A 21 9.83 -26.38 -0.57
CA ILE A 21 10.74 -25.56 -1.39
C ILE A 21 12.01 -26.34 -1.67
N ILE A 22 12.61 -26.99 -0.67
CA ILE A 22 13.84 -27.79 -0.82
C ILE A 22 13.58 -28.94 -1.78
N VAL A 23 12.45 -29.64 -1.65
CA VAL A 23 12.03 -30.74 -2.56
C VAL A 23 11.89 -30.23 -4.00
N SER A 24 11.25 -29.07 -4.20
CA SER A 24 11.09 -28.49 -5.53
C SER A 24 12.43 -28.15 -6.19
N ILE A 25 13.38 -27.58 -5.43
CA ILE A 25 14.74 -27.30 -5.90
C ILE A 25 15.48 -28.59 -6.26
N ALA A 26 15.38 -29.64 -5.40
CA ALA A 26 16.01 -30.92 -5.65
C ALA A 26 15.48 -31.58 -6.94
N GLN A 27 14.17 -31.60 -7.14
CA GLN A 27 13.54 -32.12 -8.35
C GLN A 27 14.01 -31.37 -9.61
N SER A 28 14.08 -30.03 -9.54
CA SER A 28 14.58 -29.21 -10.64
C SER A 28 16.04 -29.58 -11.01
N CYS A 29 16.90 -29.72 -10.01
CA CYS A 29 18.32 -30.09 -10.23
C CYS A 29 18.48 -31.49 -10.82
N LEU A 30 17.68 -32.47 -10.39
CA LEU A 30 17.72 -33.84 -10.88
C LEU A 30 17.22 -33.97 -12.33
N ASN A 31 16.27 -33.15 -12.75
CA ASN A 31 15.73 -33.17 -14.11
C ASN A 31 16.77 -32.78 -15.19
N GLU A 32 17.86 -32.12 -14.82
CA GLU A 32 18.93 -31.72 -15.76
C GLU A 32 19.87 -32.87 -16.17
N LYS A 33 19.68 -34.09 -15.65
CA LYS A 33 20.45 -35.30 -16.01
C LYS A 33 21.97 -35.15 -16.01
N LYS A 34 22.52 -34.42 -15.03
CA LYS A 34 23.98 -34.30 -14.81
C LYS A 34 24.49 -35.41 -13.91
N ASP A 35 25.83 -35.51 -13.83
CA ASP A 35 26.45 -36.43 -12.88
C ASP A 35 26.12 -36.09 -11.43
N SER A 36 26.30 -37.04 -10.53
CA SER A 36 25.89 -36.93 -9.13
C SER A 36 26.58 -35.79 -8.40
N GLN A 37 27.87 -35.57 -8.60
CA GLN A 37 28.60 -34.51 -7.88
C GLN A 37 28.20 -33.12 -8.35
N THR A 38 28.05 -32.95 -9.66
CA THR A 38 27.59 -31.66 -10.22
C THR A 38 26.15 -31.34 -9.77
N THR A 39 25.29 -32.35 -9.68
CA THR A 39 23.91 -32.20 -9.18
C THR A 39 23.86 -31.75 -7.72
N ILE A 40 24.68 -32.38 -6.84
CA ILE A 40 24.76 -31.98 -5.42
C ILE A 40 25.22 -30.52 -5.27
N LYS A 41 26.34 -30.16 -5.89
CA LYS A 41 26.88 -28.80 -5.82
C LYS A 41 25.89 -27.76 -6.34
N LYS A 42 25.19 -28.09 -7.43
CA LYS A 42 24.16 -27.23 -7.97
C LYS A 42 22.99 -27.05 -6.99
N PHE A 43 22.51 -28.16 -6.43
CA PHE A 43 21.42 -28.15 -5.46
C PHE A 43 21.77 -27.31 -4.24
N GLU A 44 22.94 -27.51 -3.62
CA GLU A 44 23.40 -26.69 -2.48
C GLU A 44 23.49 -25.23 -2.84
N ASN A 45 24.00 -24.88 -4.01
CA ASN A 45 24.11 -23.51 -4.47
C ASN A 45 22.72 -22.87 -4.70
N GLU A 46 21.77 -23.60 -5.28
CA GLU A 46 20.41 -23.10 -5.49
C GLU A 46 19.66 -22.94 -4.16
N VAL A 47 19.80 -23.88 -3.21
CA VAL A 47 19.25 -23.71 -1.84
C VAL A 47 19.87 -22.49 -1.16
N TYR A 48 21.19 -22.31 -1.26
CA TYR A 48 21.86 -21.13 -0.72
C TYR A 48 21.35 -19.82 -1.33
N LYS A 49 21.27 -19.74 -2.67
CA LYS A 49 20.70 -18.57 -3.37
C LYS A 49 19.27 -18.28 -2.95
N TYR A 50 18.46 -19.33 -2.77
CA TYR A 50 17.07 -19.16 -2.33
C TYR A 50 17.01 -18.63 -0.89
N THR A 51 17.90 -19.12 -0.01
CA THR A 51 18.03 -18.61 1.36
C THR A 51 18.41 -17.13 1.40
N LEU A 52 19.16 -16.63 0.40
CA LEU A 52 19.48 -15.21 0.31
C LEU A 52 18.27 -14.33 -0.07
N LYS A 53 17.26 -14.90 -0.74
CA LYS A 53 16.03 -14.18 -1.16
C LYS A 53 14.99 -14.08 -0.04
N VAL A 54 15.10 -14.89 1.01
CA VAL A 54 14.18 -14.84 2.15
C VAL A 54 14.35 -13.54 2.92
N GLN A 55 13.23 -12.95 3.35
CA GLN A 55 13.26 -11.75 4.18
C GLN A 55 14.11 -11.95 5.44
N LYS A 56 14.98 -10.99 5.70
CA LYS A 56 15.89 -11.00 6.85
C LYS A 56 15.73 -9.70 7.62
N LYS A 57 15.95 -9.79 8.93
CA LYS A 57 16.08 -8.60 9.77
C LYS A 57 17.29 -7.79 9.31
N VAL A 58 17.07 -6.51 9.07
CA VAL A 58 18.12 -5.55 8.69
C VAL A 58 18.10 -4.35 9.62
N ILE A 59 19.24 -3.65 9.71
CA ILE A 59 19.34 -2.40 10.44
C ILE A 59 19.08 -1.25 9.47
N ASN A 60 18.13 -0.39 9.80
CA ASN A 60 17.83 0.78 8.98
C ASN A 60 18.82 1.92 9.29
N CYS A 61 19.80 2.13 8.42
CA CYS A 61 20.78 3.23 8.50
C CYS A 61 20.56 4.30 7.42
N THR A 62 19.36 4.36 6.83
CA THR A 62 19.08 5.27 5.70
C THR A 62 18.76 6.71 6.11
N GLY A 63 18.53 6.98 7.40
CA GLY A 63 18.00 8.26 7.88
C GLY A 63 16.51 8.47 7.62
N THR A 64 15.83 7.52 6.95
CA THR A 64 14.40 7.58 6.66
C THR A 64 13.66 6.55 7.50
N LEU A 65 12.86 7.01 8.47
CA LEU A 65 12.15 6.14 9.41
C LEU A 65 11.18 5.17 8.70
N LEU A 66 10.40 5.66 7.76
CA LEU A 66 9.40 4.90 7.01
C LEU A 66 9.91 4.55 5.60
N HIS A 67 11.08 3.93 5.52
CA HIS A 67 11.70 3.62 4.24
C HIS A 67 10.92 2.55 3.47
N THR A 68 10.55 2.82 2.22
CA THR A 68 9.68 1.95 1.40
C THR A 68 10.26 0.56 1.17
N ASN A 69 11.57 0.46 0.92
CA ASN A 69 12.26 -0.81 0.66
C ASN A 69 12.50 -1.63 1.95
N LEU A 70 12.29 -1.03 3.12
CA LEU A 70 12.50 -1.67 4.43
C LEU A 70 11.19 -1.98 5.17
N GLY A 71 10.08 -2.08 4.44
CA GLY A 71 8.78 -2.47 4.98
C GLY A 71 7.97 -1.34 5.60
N ARG A 72 8.43 -0.09 5.52
CA ARG A 72 7.77 1.10 6.08
C ARG A 72 7.63 1.05 7.60
N ALA A 73 6.42 1.25 8.16
CA ALA A 73 6.17 1.18 9.59
C ALA A 73 6.37 -0.24 10.13
N GLN A 74 7.15 -0.35 11.20
CA GLN A 74 7.28 -1.61 11.91
C GLN A 74 6.05 -1.84 12.78
N THR A 75 5.56 -3.08 12.81
CA THR A 75 4.45 -3.49 13.68
C THR A 75 4.88 -4.70 14.50
N ASP A 76 4.52 -4.69 15.77
CA ASP A 76 4.69 -5.83 16.66
C ASP A 76 3.34 -6.50 16.84
N ILE A 77 2.94 -7.33 15.87
CA ILE A 77 1.67 -8.03 15.88
C ILE A 77 1.93 -9.48 16.27
N ASN A 78 1.43 -9.87 17.45
CA ASN A 78 1.40 -11.26 17.88
C ASN A 78 0.09 -11.90 17.43
N PHE A 79 0.19 -12.90 16.54
CA PHE A 79 -0.95 -13.73 16.16
C PHE A 79 -1.04 -14.95 17.10
N ASN A 80 -1.99 -14.94 18.02
CA ASN A 80 -2.14 -16.02 19.00
C ASN A 80 -2.88 -17.24 18.42
N GLY A 81 -3.45 -17.14 17.22
CA GLY A 81 -4.23 -18.21 16.60
C GLY A 81 -5.56 -18.52 17.32
N GLU A 82 -6.01 -17.61 18.19
CA GLU A 82 -7.23 -17.76 18.97
C GLU A 82 -8.45 -17.26 18.21
N SER A 83 -9.62 -17.82 18.55
CA SER A 83 -10.90 -17.31 18.06
C SER A 83 -11.23 -15.98 18.75
N THR A 84 -11.69 -15.01 17.98
CA THR A 84 -12.03 -13.67 18.48
C THR A 84 -13.46 -13.29 18.12
N ASN A 85 -14.01 -12.30 18.81
CA ASN A 85 -15.39 -11.82 18.62
C ASN A 85 -15.53 -10.79 17.48
N VAL A 86 -14.81 -10.97 16.37
CA VAL A 86 -14.77 -10.01 15.24
C VAL A 86 -16.14 -9.62 14.69
N GLU A 87 -17.09 -10.56 14.65
CA GLU A 87 -18.49 -10.35 14.23
C GLU A 87 -19.49 -10.81 15.29
N TYR A 88 -19.09 -10.88 16.55
CA TYR A 88 -19.96 -11.32 17.64
C TYR A 88 -20.08 -10.24 18.72
N ASP A 89 -21.30 -9.78 18.95
CA ASP A 89 -21.64 -8.83 20.02
C ASP A 89 -21.87 -9.61 21.31
N ILE A 90 -20.85 -9.64 22.16
CA ILE A 90 -20.86 -10.37 23.43
C ILE A 90 -21.94 -9.83 24.36
N LEU A 91 -22.18 -8.53 24.39
CA LEU A 91 -23.13 -7.87 25.30
C LEU A 91 -24.59 -8.27 24.99
N ASN A 92 -24.90 -8.37 23.69
CA ASN A 92 -26.25 -8.66 23.21
C ASN A 92 -26.43 -10.12 22.76
N ASN A 93 -25.39 -10.95 22.88
CA ASN A 93 -25.37 -12.36 22.50
C ASN A 93 -25.93 -12.63 21.09
N ARG A 94 -25.45 -11.85 20.10
CA ARG A 94 -25.92 -11.91 18.70
C ARG A 94 -24.79 -11.59 17.72
N ARG A 95 -25.03 -11.87 16.46
CA ARG A 95 -24.11 -11.42 15.41
C ARG A 95 -23.95 -9.91 15.43
N GLY A 96 -22.71 -9.43 15.49
CA GLY A 96 -22.32 -8.04 15.43
C GLY A 96 -21.88 -7.60 14.03
N VAL A 97 -21.45 -6.33 13.94
CA VAL A 97 -20.87 -5.76 12.73
C VAL A 97 -19.36 -5.92 12.81
N ARG A 98 -18.74 -6.42 11.73
CA ARG A 98 -17.29 -6.49 11.62
C ARG A 98 -16.68 -5.10 11.78
N ASN A 99 -15.58 -5.02 12.48
CA ASN A 99 -14.85 -3.77 12.72
C ASN A 99 -15.59 -2.70 13.57
N LYS A 100 -16.72 -3.00 14.18
CA LYS A 100 -17.45 -2.02 15.00
C LYS A 100 -16.58 -1.40 16.07
N PHE A 101 -15.88 -2.21 16.86
CA PHE A 101 -14.97 -1.71 17.90
C PHE A 101 -13.82 -0.88 17.34
N LEU A 102 -13.26 -1.30 16.21
CA LEU A 102 -12.18 -0.57 15.55
C LEU A 102 -12.66 0.80 15.06
N ASN A 103 -13.85 0.86 14.44
CA ASN A 103 -14.44 2.12 13.97
C ASN A 103 -14.73 3.06 15.15
N GLU A 104 -15.35 2.57 16.21
CA GLU A 104 -15.62 3.36 17.42
C GLU A 104 -14.35 3.91 18.06
N SER A 105 -13.30 3.08 18.17
CA SER A 105 -12.00 3.51 18.70
C SER A 105 -11.35 4.59 17.84
N MET A 106 -11.40 4.44 16.52
CA MET A 106 -10.83 5.42 15.60
C MET A 106 -11.64 6.71 15.51
N ASN A 107 -12.97 6.63 15.65
CA ASN A 107 -13.83 7.81 15.74
C ASN A 107 -13.45 8.66 16.95
N LEU A 108 -13.21 8.04 18.10
CA LEU A 108 -12.73 8.73 19.31
C LEU A 108 -11.35 9.35 19.13
N LEU A 109 -10.41 8.63 18.49
CA LEU A 109 -9.05 9.12 18.26
C LEU A 109 -8.97 10.26 17.24
N LEU A 110 -9.77 10.22 16.20
CA LEU A 110 -9.72 11.16 15.08
C LEU A 110 -10.77 12.26 15.17
N GLY A 111 -11.76 12.15 16.06
CA GLY A 111 -12.91 13.05 16.13
C GLY A 111 -13.77 12.99 14.85
N SER A 112 -13.83 11.83 14.17
CA SER A 112 -14.62 11.60 12.97
C SER A 112 -15.98 11.00 13.29
N GLU A 113 -16.94 11.10 12.38
CA GLU A 113 -18.26 10.47 12.52
C GLU A 113 -18.20 8.98 12.18
N ASP A 114 -17.41 8.60 11.17
CA ASP A 114 -17.17 7.23 10.78
C ASP A 114 -15.79 7.05 10.14
N VAL A 115 -15.31 5.81 10.10
CA VAL A 115 -14.00 5.44 9.55
C VAL A 115 -14.09 4.16 8.73
N CYS A 116 -13.50 4.17 7.55
CA CYS A 116 -13.34 3.01 6.70
C CYS A 116 -11.86 2.73 6.46
N PHE A 117 -11.43 1.50 6.69
CA PHE A 117 -10.05 1.07 6.47
C PHE A 117 -9.90 0.39 5.12
N VAL A 118 -8.82 0.74 4.43
CA VAL A 118 -8.41 0.16 3.15
C VAL A 118 -6.91 -0.14 3.17
N ASN A 119 -6.44 -0.91 2.21
CA ASN A 119 -5.05 -1.39 2.17
C ASN A 119 -3.99 -0.28 2.11
N ASN A 120 -4.32 0.83 1.44
CA ASN A 120 -3.37 1.92 1.19
C ASN A 120 -4.08 3.19 0.75
N ASN A 121 -3.33 4.30 0.69
CA ASN A 121 -3.83 5.61 0.29
C ASN A 121 -4.42 5.63 -1.14
N ALA A 122 -3.82 4.89 -2.07
CA ALA A 122 -4.31 4.81 -3.45
C ALA A 122 -5.73 4.25 -3.52
N SER A 123 -5.96 3.13 -2.83
CA SER A 123 -7.29 2.52 -2.73
C SER A 123 -8.28 3.44 -2.03
N SER A 124 -7.85 4.15 -0.98
CA SER A 124 -8.69 5.14 -0.29
C SER A 124 -9.15 6.24 -1.23
N LEU A 125 -8.22 6.86 -1.96
CA LEU A 125 -8.53 7.92 -2.91
C LEU A 125 -9.50 7.44 -4.01
N TYR A 126 -9.16 6.30 -4.65
CA TYR A 126 -10.00 5.74 -5.73
C TYR A 126 -11.42 5.43 -5.27
N ILE A 127 -11.58 4.70 -4.16
CA ILE A 127 -12.88 4.32 -3.61
C ILE A 127 -13.69 5.55 -3.24
N THR A 128 -13.07 6.52 -2.54
CA THR A 128 -13.75 7.77 -2.14
C THR A 128 -14.25 8.53 -3.35
N LEU A 129 -13.39 8.80 -4.34
CA LEU A 129 -13.78 9.56 -5.52
C LEU A 129 -14.84 8.83 -6.35
N LYS A 130 -14.72 7.50 -6.51
CA LYS A 130 -15.70 6.68 -7.23
C LYS A 130 -17.06 6.68 -6.54
N THR A 131 -17.08 6.60 -5.21
CA THR A 131 -18.29 6.67 -4.40
C THR A 131 -18.97 8.03 -4.52
N LEU A 132 -18.20 9.11 -4.35
CA LEU A 132 -18.72 10.48 -4.46
C LEU A 132 -19.28 10.78 -5.85
N LYS A 133 -18.66 10.24 -6.91
CA LYS A 133 -19.22 10.31 -8.26
C LYS A 133 -20.54 9.56 -8.39
N ASN A 134 -20.54 8.28 -8.01
CA ASN A 134 -21.65 7.36 -8.33
C ASN A 134 -22.87 7.57 -7.43
N ILE A 135 -22.65 7.90 -6.15
CA ILE A 135 -23.71 8.05 -5.15
C ILE A 135 -24.17 9.49 -5.03
N TYR A 136 -23.24 10.45 -5.04
CA TYR A 136 -23.53 11.86 -4.84
C TYR A 136 -23.52 12.70 -6.13
N GLY A 137 -23.41 12.04 -7.29
CA GLY A 137 -23.53 12.69 -8.60
C GLY A 137 -22.43 13.70 -8.93
N LYS A 138 -21.28 13.63 -8.26
CA LYS A 138 -20.15 14.53 -8.53
C LYS A 138 -19.60 14.30 -9.93
N LYS A 139 -19.27 15.39 -10.64
CA LYS A 139 -18.87 15.33 -12.06
C LYS A 139 -17.41 15.71 -12.26
N SER A 140 -16.86 16.58 -11.43
CA SER A 140 -15.51 17.10 -11.57
C SER A 140 -14.75 17.13 -10.26
N LEU A 141 -13.43 17.16 -10.36
CA LEU A 141 -12.49 17.27 -9.26
C LEU A 141 -11.56 18.45 -9.52
N ILE A 142 -11.63 19.45 -8.66
CA ILE A 142 -10.77 20.64 -8.70
C ILE A 142 -9.51 20.37 -7.89
N ILE A 143 -8.34 20.59 -8.49
CA ILE A 143 -7.05 20.37 -7.86
C ILE A 143 -6.08 21.49 -8.24
N SER A 144 -5.22 21.91 -7.30
CA SER A 144 -4.13 22.83 -7.60
C SER A 144 -3.12 22.18 -8.53
N ARG A 145 -2.65 22.91 -9.54
CA ARG A 145 -1.59 22.41 -10.45
C ARG A 145 -0.32 22.04 -9.70
N GLY A 146 0.04 22.75 -8.65
CA GLY A 146 1.18 22.42 -7.77
C GLY A 146 0.98 21.18 -6.89
N GLU A 147 -0.22 20.59 -6.91
CA GLU A 147 -0.59 19.38 -6.16
C GLU A 147 -0.81 18.16 -7.06
N ILE A 148 -0.59 18.29 -8.36
CA ILE A 148 -0.62 17.17 -9.32
C ILE A 148 0.70 16.44 -9.21
N ILE A 149 0.72 15.39 -8.40
CA ILE A 149 1.94 14.68 -8.01
C ILE A 149 2.00 13.26 -8.57
N GLU A 150 3.23 12.77 -8.69
CA GLU A 150 3.53 11.36 -8.81
C GLU A 150 4.10 10.84 -7.48
N ILE A 151 3.57 9.72 -7.01
CA ILE A 151 4.05 9.02 -5.83
C ILE A 151 4.89 7.81 -6.29
N GLY A 152 5.73 7.25 -5.41
CA GLY A 152 6.60 6.13 -5.74
C GLY A 152 5.89 4.98 -6.47
N GLY A 153 6.60 4.35 -7.42
CA GLY A 153 6.06 3.28 -8.25
C GLY A 153 5.25 3.75 -9.46
N SER A 154 5.51 4.97 -9.94
CA SER A 154 4.82 5.58 -11.09
C SER A 154 3.32 5.82 -10.86
N TYR A 155 2.91 5.96 -9.60
CA TYR A 155 1.53 6.24 -9.24
C TYR A 155 1.23 7.73 -9.43
N ARG A 156 0.49 8.09 -10.48
CA ARG A 156 0.15 9.45 -10.86
C ARG A 156 -1.29 9.80 -10.51
N LEU A 157 -1.49 10.90 -9.79
CA LEU A 157 -2.83 11.35 -9.43
C LEU A 157 -3.76 11.55 -10.63
N PRO A 158 -3.35 12.16 -11.75
CA PRO A 158 -4.23 12.32 -12.91
C PRO A 158 -4.81 11.01 -13.43
N GLU A 159 -3.99 9.97 -13.49
CA GLU A 159 -4.41 8.64 -13.98
C GLU A 159 -5.50 8.04 -13.07
N ILE A 160 -5.34 8.14 -11.75
CA ILE A 160 -6.32 7.66 -10.79
C ILE A 160 -7.63 8.44 -10.89
N ILE A 161 -7.53 9.77 -10.98
CA ILE A 161 -8.71 10.62 -11.12
C ILE A 161 -9.46 10.24 -12.41
N GLN A 162 -8.75 10.05 -13.50
CA GLN A 162 -9.32 9.64 -14.79
C GLN A 162 -10.06 8.29 -14.69
N GLU A 163 -9.48 7.30 -14.02
CA GLU A 163 -10.10 5.98 -13.80
C GLU A 163 -11.41 6.04 -13.00
N THR A 164 -11.57 7.06 -12.15
CA THR A 164 -12.86 7.31 -11.47
C THR A 164 -13.93 7.83 -12.41
N GLY A 165 -13.51 8.39 -13.56
CA GLY A 165 -14.36 9.07 -14.55
C GLY A 165 -14.81 10.45 -14.12
N LEU A 166 -14.20 11.07 -13.12
CA LEU A 166 -14.35 12.48 -12.79
C LEU A 166 -13.53 13.33 -13.78
N LYS A 167 -14.08 14.49 -14.18
CA LYS A 167 -13.33 15.47 -14.96
C LYS A 167 -12.36 16.21 -14.05
N MET A 168 -11.06 16.13 -14.28
CA MET A 168 -10.07 16.92 -13.55
C MET A 168 -10.10 18.38 -14.01
N VAL A 169 -10.16 19.31 -13.06
CA VAL A 169 -10.13 20.76 -13.26
C VAL A 169 -8.93 21.32 -12.50
N GLU A 170 -7.90 21.72 -13.24
CA GLU A 170 -6.70 22.30 -12.67
C GLU A 170 -6.88 23.78 -12.36
N VAL A 171 -6.40 24.24 -11.20
CA VAL A 171 -6.42 25.64 -10.79
C VAL A 171 -5.03 26.14 -10.43
N GLY A 172 -4.80 27.44 -10.61
CA GLY A 172 -3.52 28.10 -10.33
C GLY A 172 -2.40 27.68 -11.29
N THR A 173 -1.18 27.73 -10.78
CA THR A 173 0.07 27.38 -11.48
C THR A 173 0.87 26.39 -10.64
N THR A 174 2.00 25.90 -11.16
CA THR A 174 2.86 24.95 -10.45
C THR A 174 3.29 25.46 -9.07
N ASN A 175 3.60 26.74 -8.95
CA ASN A 175 4.15 27.33 -7.73
C ASN A 175 3.17 28.26 -7.00
N LYS A 176 2.06 28.67 -7.64
CA LYS A 176 1.09 29.58 -7.01
C LYS A 176 -0.35 29.20 -7.28
N THR A 177 -1.12 29.06 -6.21
CA THR A 177 -2.57 28.87 -6.28
C THR A 177 -3.21 29.70 -5.18
N LYS A 178 -4.22 30.50 -5.56
CA LYS A 178 -4.93 31.40 -4.68
C LYS A 178 -6.37 30.92 -4.45
N ILE A 179 -6.98 31.36 -3.37
CA ILE A 179 -8.39 31.05 -3.09
C ILE A 179 -9.33 31.50 -4.22
N THR A 180 -8.98 32.60 -4.90
CA THR A 180 -9.73 33.12 -6.06
C THR A 180 -9.77 32.14 -7.23
N ASP A 181 -8.73 31.33 -7.41
CA ASP A 181 -8.66 30.32 -8.48
C ASP A 181 -9.67 29.21 -8.22
N TYR A 182 -9.77 28.73 -6.98
CA TYR A 182 -10.78 27.77 -6.55
C TYR A 182 -12.22 28.35 -6.67
N LYS A 183 -12.43 29.58 -6.21
CA LYS A 183 -13.74 30.26 -6.30
C LYS A 183 -14.20 30.39 -7.75
N LYS A 184 -13.31 30.71 -8.68
CA LYS A 184 -13.64 30.79 -10.11
C LYS A 184 -14.01 29.41 -10.65
N ALA A 185 -13.20 28.39 -10.40
CA ALA A 185 -13.46 27.03 -10.87
C ALA A 185 -14.79 26.45 -10.33
N LEU A 186 -15.13 26.73 -9.06
CA LEU A 186 -16.39 26.30 -8.45
C LEU A 186 -17.63 26.93 -9.11
N LYS A 187 -17.55 28.18 -9.56
CA LYS A 187 -18.66 28.84 -10.30
C LYS A 187 -19.00 28.10 -11.58
N ASP A 188 -17.96 27.63 -12.27
CA ASP A 188 -18.11 26.96 -13.59
C ASP A 188 -18.41 25.46 -13.45
N ASN A 189 -18.16 24.88 -12.26
CA ASN A 189 -18.29 23.45 -11.99
C ASN A 189 -19.04 23.19 -10.68
N LYS A 190 -20.38 23.37 -10.68
CA LYS A 190 -21.22 23.28 -9.47
C LYS A 190 -21.20 21.91 -8.77
N ASP A 191 -21.11 20.80 -9.54
CA ASP A 191 -21.08 19.44 -9.01
C ASP A 191 -19.64 18.94 -8.83
N SER A 192 -18.76 19.76 -8.28
CA SER A 192 -17.35 19.45 -8.12
C SER A 192 -16.97 19.05 -6.69
N LEU A 193 -15.85 18.40 -6.60
CA LEU A 193 -15.08 18.14 -5.38
C LEU A 193 -13.81 18.97 -5.43
N ILE A 194 -13.26 19.30 -4.27
CA ILE A 194 -11.90 19.84 -4.16
C ILE A 194 -11.00 18.76 -3.57
N LEU A 195 -9.90 18.47 -4.23
CA LEU A 195 -8.85 17.62 -3.70
C LEU A 195 -7.67 18.48 -3.24
N LYS A 196 -7.37 18.41 -1.95
CA LYS A 196 -6.15 18.98 -1.36
C LYS A 196 -5.15 17.88 -1.12
N VAL A 197 -3.94 18.02 -1.68
CA VAL A 197 -2.88 17.02 -1.60
C VAL A 197 -1.76 17.50 -0.69
N HIS A 198 -1.39 16.68 0.29
CA HIS A 198 -0.22 16.91 1.13
C HIS A 198 1.03 16.30 0.49
N ARG A 199 2.05 17.13 0.27
CA ARG A 199 3.35 16.71 -0.26
C ARG A 199 4.20 16.16 0.89
N SER A 200 4.29 14.84 1.01
CA SER A 200 4.99 14.18 2.11
C SER A 200 6.43 13.75 1.78
N ASN A 201 6.83 13.76 0.50
CA ASN A 201 8.09 13.20 0.03
C ASN A 201 8.94 14.16 -0.83
N PHE A 202 8.47 15.39 -1.02
CA PHE A 202 9.21 16.47 -1.67
C PHE A 202 8.71 17.82 -1.19
N SER A 203 9.52 18.88 -1.35
CA SER A 203 9.15 20.27 -1.10
C SER A 203 9.18 21.10 -2.39
N ILE A 204 8.43 22.20 -2.40
CA ILE A 204 8.55 23.26 -3.40
C ILE A 204 8.88 24.52 -2.62
N ASP A 205 10.06 25.09 -2.87
CA ASP A 205 10.58 26.24 -2.14
C ASP A 205 10.72 27.47 -3.03
N GLY A 206 10.90 28.65 -2.44
CA GLY A 206 11.09 29.91 -3.15
C GLY A 206 9.81 30.72 -3.31
N PHE A 207 9.48 31.17 -4.52
CA PHE A 207 8.33 32.02 -4.81
C PHE A 207 7.04 31.19 -4.94
N VAL A 208 6.55 30.68 -3.78
CA VAL A 208 5.42 29.75 -3.68
C VAL A 208 4.26 30.38 -2.95
N GLU A 209 3.03 30.07 -3.35
CA GLU A 209 1.80 30.42 -2.66
C GLU A 209 0.81 29.26 -2.75
N GLU A 210 0.27 28.81 -1.65
CA GLU A 210 -0.73 27.75 -1.61
C GLU A 210 -1.88 28.07 -0.66
N VAL A 211 -3.04 27.47 -0.93
CA VAL A 211 -4.24 27.63 -0.11
C VAL A 211 -4.27 26.51 0.93
N ASN A 212 -4.41 26.84 2.19
CA ASN A 212 -4.54 25.85 3.24
C ASN A 212 -5.97 25.27 3.31
N LEU A 213 -6.12 24.14 4.01
CA LEU A 213 -7.41 23.45 4.09
C LEU A 213 -8.48 24.27 4.85
N LYS A 214 -8.06 25.11 5.81
CA LYS A 214 -9.01 25.96 6.58
C LYS A 214 -9.66 27.01 5.68
N ASP A 215 -8.85 27.64 4.81
CA ASP A 215 -9.35 28.65 3.88
C ASP A 215 -10.25 28.05 2.78
N LEU A 216 -10.09 26.78 2.46
CA LEU A 216 -10.98 26.06 1.53
C LEU A 216 -12.32 25.69 2.14
N LYS A 217 -12.44 25.63 3.48
CA LYS A 217 -13.69 25.32 4.18
C LYS A 217 -14.56 26.57 4.45
N SER A 218 -13.98 27.76 4.37
CA SER A 218 -14.67 29.05 4.55
C SER A 218 -15.42 29.47 3.28
#